data_f2bb8c7e721f9bad61fc3f464a808f7f
#
_entry.id   f2bb8c7e721f9bad61fc3f464a808f7f
#
_cell.length_a   1.000
_cell.length_b   1.000
_cell.length_c   1.000
_cell.angle_alpha   90.00
_cell.angle_beta   90.00
_cell.angle_gamma   90.00
#
_symmetry.space_group_name_H-M   'P 1'
#
loop_
_entity.id
_entity.type
_entity.pdbx_description
1 polymer ?
#
loop_
_entity_poly.entity_id
_entity_poly.type
_entity_poly.pdbx_seq_one_letter_code
_entity_poly.pdbx_strand_id
1 'polypeptide(L)'
;MFPTLQEKLKRHDELEQMLQDPDILSDTAKLLDIQREYGGLAKVAILTREFNQLEEDCATAKEMFQEESEFQAREYAREELADLTAKYEQMQADLEDIVLSGDSLTRGSCIMEIRAGAGGDE
;
A
#
# COMPACT_ATOMS: atom_id res chain seq x y z
N MET A 1 10.25 -2.03 4.53
CA MET A 1 10.63 -1.44 3.26
C MET A 1 9.73 -0.23 3.01
N PHE A 2 10.11 0.75 2.25
CA PHE A 2 9.35 1.98 2.02
C PHE A 2 8.89 2.66 3.31
N PRO A 3 9.82 3.21 4.11
CA PRO A 3 9.44 3.86 5.37
C PRO A 3 8.39 4.96 5.20
N THR A 4 8.47 5.72 4.11
CA THR A 4 7.51 6.80 3.86
C THR A 4 6.10 6.25 3.69
N LEU A 5 5.97 5.13 2.98
CA LEU A 5 4.67 4.50 2.77
C LEU A 5 4.12 3.93 4.07
N GLN A 6 4.99 3.35 4.90
CA GLN A 6 4.57 2.82 6.19
C GLN A 6 4.07 3.94 7.10
N GLU A 7 4.74 5.09 7.05
CA GLU A 7 4.30 6.26 7.82
C GLU A 7 2.94 6.75 7.35
N LYS A 8 2.72 6.76 6.03
CA LYS A 8 1.43 7.17 5.49
C LYS A 8 0.32 6.20 5.89
N LEU A 9 0.63 4.91 5.90
CA LEU A 9 -0.34 3.90 6.35
C LEU A 9 -0.69 4.12 7.82
N LYS A 10 0.32 4.36 8.65
CA LYS A 10 0.10 4.63 10.06
C LYS A 10 -0.77 5.86 10.26
N ARG A 11 -0.48 6.93 9.52
CA ARG A 11 -1.27 8.16 9.61
C ARG A 11 -2.71 7.91 9.17
N HIS A 12 -2.90 7.15 8.10
CA HIS A 12 -4.24 6.79 7.64
C HIS A 12 -5.02 6.08 8.75
N ASP A 13 -4.37 5.15 9.44
CA ASP A 13 -5.02 4.41 10.52
C ASP A 13 -5.33 5.30 11.70
N GLU A 14 -4.45 6.24 12.02
CA GLU A 14 -4.69 7.22 13.07
C GLU A 14 -5.90 8.09 12.74
N LEU A 15 -5.99 8.53 11.49
CA LEU A 15 -7.13 9.33 11.04
C LEU A 15 -8.43 8.55 11.12
N GLU A 16 -8.38 7.26 10.80
CA GLU A 16 -9.55 6.40 10.89
C GLU A 16 -10.06 6.35 12.33
N GLN A 17 -9.15 6.26 13.30
CA GLN A 17 -9.53 6.27 14.71
C GLN A 17 -10.11 7.63 15.10
N MET A 18 -9.52 8.72 14.61
CA MET A 18 -10.01 10.06 14.90
C MET A 18 -11.42 10.27 14.37
N LEU A 19 -11.75 9.65 13.24
CA LEU A 19 -13.09 9.77 12.65
C LEU A 19 -14.15 9.04 13.47
N GLN A 20 -13.76 8.28 14.47
CA GLN A 20 -14.68 7.62 15.40
C GLN A 20 -14.81 8.38 16.71
N ASP A 21 -14.05 9.45 16.89
CA ASP A 21 -14.04 10.22 18.12
C ASP A 21 -15.20 11.22 18.13
N PRO A 22 -16.10 11.17 19.14
CA PRO A 22 -17.23 12.10 19.18
C PRO A 22 -16.82 13.58 19.22
N ASP A 23 -15.69 13.89 19.84
CA ASP A 23 -15.21 15.27 19.88
C ASP A 23 -14.84 15.78 18.50
N ILE A 24 -14.28 14.90 17.64
CA ILE A 24 -13.96 15.24 16.27
C ILE A 24 -15.24 15.34 15.44
N LEU A 25 -16.15 14.38 15.63
CA LEU A 25 -17.38 14.35 14.86
C LEU A 25 -18.27 15.57 15.11
N SER A 26 -18.15 16.16 16.29
CA SER A 26 -18.95 17.34 16.64
C SER A 26 -18.30 18.65 16.23
N ASP A 27 -17.06 18.62 15.74
CA ASP A 27 -16.34 19.82 15.30
C ASP A 27 -16.23 19.77 13.78
N THR A 28 -17.11 20.52 13.10
CA THR A 28 -17.22 20.46 11.65
C THR A 28 -15.91 20.78 10.93
N ALA A 29 -15.18 21.79 11.40
CA ALA A 29 -13.93 22.19 10.77
C ALA A 29 -12.88 21.10 10.87
N LYS A 30 -12.72 20.53 12.07
CA LYS A 30 -11.76 19.44 12.26
C LYS A 30 -12.17 18.21 11.48
N LEU A 31 -13.47 17.90 11.46
CA LEU A 31 -13.97 16.74 10.75
C LEU A 31 -13.64 16.85 9.26
N LEU A 32 -13.88 18.01 8.66
CA LEU A 32 -13.58 18.20 7.24
C LEU A 32 -12.11 18.06 6.93
N ASP A 33 -11.23 18.63 7.77
CA ASP A 33 -9.80 18.53 7.57
C ASP A 33 -9.34 17.07 7.65
N ILE A 34 -9.83 16.35 8.66
CA ILE A 34 -9.46 14.95 8.85
C ILE A 34 -9.98 14.09 7.73
N GLN A 35 -11.22 14.31 7.28
CA GLN A 35 -11.78 13.56 6.17
C GLN A 35 -10.97 13.78 4.89
N ARG A 36 -10.53 15.00 4.66
CA ARG A 36 -9.75 15.33 3.47
C ARG A 36 -8.40 14.62 3.49
N GLU A 37 -7.73 14.67 4.63
CA GLU A 37 -6.44 13.99 4.76
C GLU A 37 -6.60 12.47 4.63
N TYR A 38 -7.63 11.94 5.29
CA TYR A 38 -7.94 10.51 5.26
C TYR A 38 -8.18 10.05 3.82
N GLY A 39 -9.00 10.79 3.09
CA GLY A 39 -9.29 10.46 1.68
C GLY A 39 -8.06 10.54 0.80
N GLY A 40 -7.19 11.51 1.08
CA GLY A 40 -5.95 11.66 0.30
C GLY A 40 -4.96 10.53 0.50
N LEU A 41 -5.04 9.83 1.63
CA LEU A 41 -4.13 8.71 1.92
C LEU A 41 -4.73 7.35 1.60
N ALA A 42 -6.02 7.29 1.23
CA ALA A 42 -6.72 6.02 1.12
C ALA A 42 -6.07 5.06 0.13
N LYS A 43 -5.73 5.54 -1.06
CA LYS A 43 -5.16 4.68 -2.09
C LYS A 43 -3.79 4.16 -1.69
N VAL A 44 -2.95 5.03 -1.15
CA VAL A 44 -1.62 4.64 -0.69
C VAL A 44 -1.74 3.62 0.44
N ALA A 45 -2.69 3.82 1.35
CA ALA A 45 -2.88 2.90 2.46
C ALA A 45 -3.27 1.51 1.97
N ILE A 46 -4.20 1.43 1.01
CA ILE A 46 -4.61 0.15 0.45
C ILE A 46 -3.42 -0.57 -0.18
N LEU A 47 -2.66 0.14 -1.02
CA LEU A 47 -1.52 -0.46 -1.70
C LEU A 47 -0.45 -0.91 -0.71
N THR A 48 -0.20 -0.11 0.33
CA THR A 48 0.81 -0.45 1.32
C THR A 48 0.40 -1.68 2.13
N ARG A 49 -0.89 -1.79 2.49
CA ARG A 49 -1.38 -2.97 3.18
C ARG A 49 -1.24 -4.22 2.32
N GLU A 50 -1.56 -4.12 1.04
CA GLU A 50 -1.42 -5.24 0.13
C GLU A 50 0.03 -5.67 0.01
N PHE A 51 0.93 -4.70 -0.08
CA PHE A 51 2.36 -5.00 -0.15
C PHE A 51 2.85 -5.68 1.13
N ASN A 52 2.44 -5.17 2.29
CA ASN A 52 2.82 -5.77 3.56
C ASN A 52 2.31 -7.21 3.68
N GLN A 53 1.06 -7.45 3.25
CA GLN A 53 0.49 -8.79 3.28
C GLN A 53 1.24 -9.72 2.33
N LEU A 54 1.58 -9.22 1.16
CA LEU A 54 2.31 -10.01 0.18
C LEU A 54 3.71 -10.38 0.69
N GLU A 55 4.34 -9.45 1.41
CA GLU A 55 5.64 -9.73 2.02
C GLU A 55 5.54 -10.87 3.04
N GLU A 56 4.49 -10.84 3.87
CA GLU A 56 4.26 -11.92 4.82
C GLU A 56 3.96 -13.24 4.12
N ASP A 57 3.15 -13.19 3.06
CA ASP A 57 2.80 -14.38 2.31
C ASP A 57 4.05 -15.01 1.68
N CYS A 58 4.94 -14.19 1.15
CA CYS A 58 6.20 -14.68 0.59
C CYS A 58 7.05 -15.34 1.67
N ALA A 59 7.14 -14.73 2.84
CA ALA A 59 7.92 -15.28 3.93
C ALA A 59 7.36 -16.62 4.39
N THR A 60 6.04 -16.71 4.49
CA THR A 60 5.38 -17.96 4.88
C THR A 60 5.61 -19.04 3.84
N ALA A 61 5.46 -18.69 2.56
CA ALA A 61 5.66 -19.68 1.49
C ALA A 61 7.10 -20.18 1.45
N LYS A 62 8.06 -19.27 1.68
CA LYS A 62 9.47 -19.65 1.73
C LYS A 62 9.74 -20.62 2.85
N GLU A 63 9.16 -20.36 4.03
CA GLU A 63 9.33 -21.23 5.18
C GLU A 63 8.72 -22.59 4.90
N MET A 64 7.53 -22.64 4.32
CA MET A 64 6.89 -23.90 3.97
C MET A 64 7.73 -24.70 2.98
N PHE A 65 8.28 -24.04 1.99
CA PHE A 65 9.13 -24.70 1.00
C PHE A 65 10.37 -25.27 1.66
N GLN A 66 11.00 -24.55 2.57
CA GLN A 66 12.20 -24.98 3.23
C GLN A 66 11.96 -26.15 4.19
N GLU A 67 10.79 -26.21 4.81
CA GLU A 67 10.48 -27.23 5.80
C GLU A 67 9.85 -28.48 5.21
N GLU A 68 9.32 -28.38 3.99
CA GLU A 68 8.62 -29.52 3.38
C GLU A 68 9.61 -30.53 2.82
N SER A 69 9.42 -31.80 3.18
CA SER A 69 10.29 -32.87 2.71
C SER A 69 9.64 -33.79 1.69
N GLU A 70 8.31 -33.77 1.58
CA GLU A 70 7.60 -34.57 0.60
C GLU A 70 7.71 -33.91 -0.77
N PHE A 71 8.07 -34.70 -1.79
CA PHE A 71 8.44 -34.14 -3.09
C PHE A 71 7.31 -33.32 -3.75
N GLN A 72 6.11 -33.89 -3.81
CA GLN A 72 5.02 -33.21 -4.49
C GLN A 72 4.58 -31.96 -3.74
N ALA A 73 4.50 -32.04 -2.41
CA ALA A 73 4.15 -30.89 -1.59
C ALA A 73 5.22 -29.80 -1.71
N ARG A 74 6.47 -30.21 -1.79
CA ARG A 74 7.56 -29.26 -1.95
C ARG A 74 7.51 -28.56 -3.31
N GLU A 75 7.18 -29.29 -4.36
CA GLU A 75 7.02 -28.68 -5.69
C GLU A 75 5.87 -27.70 -5.73
N TYR A 76 4.76 -28.02 -5.07
CA TYR A 76 3.65 -27.09 -4.96
C TYR A 76 4.08 -25.81 -4.21
N ALA A 77 4.79 -25.98 -3.10
CA ALA A 77 5.26 -24.84 -2.33
C ALA A 77 6.25 -24.00 -3.13
N ARG A 78 7.08 -24.64 -3.94
CA ARG A 78 8.04 -23.93 -4.79
C ARG A 78 7.33 -23.08 -5.82
N GLU A 79 6.29 -23.63 -6.46
CA GLU A 79 5.53 -22.89 -7.44
C GLU A 79 4.77 -21.72 -6.82
N GLU A 80 4.18 -21.95 -5.66
CA GLU A 80 3.48 -20.89 -4.96
C GLU A 80 4.43 -19.77 -4.56
N LEU A 81 5.61 -20.13 -4.05
CA LEU A 81 6.62 -19.15 -3.69
C LEU A 81 7.06 -18.34 -4.90
N ALA A 82 7.25 -19.00 -6.06
CA ALA A 82 7.64 -18.30 -7.28
C ALA A 82 6.56 -17.29 -7.70
N ASP A 83 5.30 -17.69 -7.64
CA ASP A 83 4.19 -16.81 -8.01
C ASP A 83 4.11 -15.61 -7.08
N LEU A 84 4.22 -15.85 -5.77
CA LEU A 84 4.16 -14.77 -4.79
C LEU A 84 5.34 -13.82 -4.91
N THR A 85 6.53 -14.38 -5.18
CA THR A 85 7.73 -13.57 -5.37
C THR A 85 7.59 -12.66 -6.58
N ALA A 86 7.02 -13.19 -7.68
CA ALA A 86 6.80 -12.38 -8.88
C ALA A 86 5.83 -11.24 -8.59
N LYS A 87 4.76 -11.51 -7.86
CA LYS A 87 3.80 -10.47 -7.49
C LYS A 87 4.45 -9.44 -6.58
N TYR A 88 5.26 -9.89 -5.63
CA TYR A 88 5.95 -9.01 -4.71
C TYR A 88 6.88 -8.05 -5.46
N GLU A 89 7.66 -8.59 -6.39
CA GLU A 89 8.59 -7.78 -7.17
C GLU A 89 7.86 -6.77 -8.04
N GLN A 90 6.74 -7.18 -8.64
CA GLN A 90 5.95 -6.26 -9.45
C GLN A 90 5.37 -5.13 -8.58
N MET A 91 4.82 -5.48 -7.44
CA MET A 91 4.25 -4.49 -6.56
C MET A 91 5.32 -3.57 -5.99
N GLN A 92 6.50 -4.13 -5.70
CA GLN A 92 7.63 -3.32 -5.24
C GLN A 92 8.00 -2.27 -6.28
N ALA A 93 8.06 -2.66 -7.54
CA ALA A 93 8.35 -1.73 -8.63
C ALA A 93 7.28 -0.66 -8.74
N ASP A 94 6.01 -1.05 -8.64
CA ASP A 94 4.91 -0.11 -8.70
C ASP A 94 4.98 0.91 -7.57
N LEU A 95 5.29 0.45 -6.35
CA LEU A 95 5.39 1.34 -5.20
C LEU A 95 6.62 2.24 -5.28
N GLU A 96 7.71 1.74 -5.85
CA GLU A 96 8.88 2.58 -6.07
C GLU A 96 8.56 3.74 -7.00
N ASP A 97 7.78 3.48 -8.05
CA ASP A 97 7.35 4.54 -8.96
C ASP A 97 6.51 5.57 -8.22
N ILE A 98 5.65 5.13 -7.33
CA ILE A 98 4.82 6.04 -6.54
C ILE A 98 5.69 6.91 -5.63
N VAL A 99 6.68 6.30 -4.98
CA VAL A 99 7.59 7.05 -4.10
C VAL A 99 8.39 8.05 -4.89
N LEU A 100 8.89 7.64 -6.06
CA LEU A 100 9.70 8.52 -6.89
C LEU A 100 8.89 9.66 -7.49
N SER A 101 7.61 9.44 -7.74
CA SER A 101 6.75 10.50 -8.27
C SER A 101 6.30 11.48 -7.18
N GLY A 102 6.73 11.23 -5.95
CA GLY A 102 6.49 12.12 -4.84
C GLY A 102 5.09 12.01 -4.29
N ASP A 103 4.44 13.14 -4.09
CA ASP A 103 3.16 13.18 -3.39
C ASP A 103 1.96 13.14 -4.30
N SER A 104 2.13 12.73 -5.56
CA SER A 104 1.04 12.78 -6.53
C SER A 104 -0.21 12.04 -6.05
N LEU A 105 -0.05 10.92 -5.35
CA LEU A 105 -1.18 10.15 -4.84
C LEU A 105 -1.81 10.78 -3.61
N THR A 106 -1.04 11.53 -2.83
CA THR A 106 -1.58 12.12 -1.61
C THR A 106 -2.19 13.48 -1.84
N ARG A 107 -1.86 14.13 -2.96
CA ARG A 107 -2.41 15.43 -3.28
C ARG A 107 -3.82 15.35 -3.85
N GLY A 108 -4.15 14.23 -4.41
CA GLY A 108 -5.50 14.02 -4.91
C GLY A 108 -5.87 14.77 -6.15
N SER A 109 -5.03 15.69 -6.58
CA SER A 109 -5.37 16.43 -7.74
C SER A 109 -4.43 16.17 -8.86
N CYS A 110 -4.34 16.20 -9.39
CA CYS A 110 -3.51 15.97 -10.14
C CYS A 110 -3.39 15.09 -10.95
N ILE A 111 -3.65 14.88 -10.92
CA ILE A 111 -3.45 14.14 -11.50
C ILE A 111 -3.76 14.06 -12.57
N MET A 112 -3.97 14.54 -12.64
CA MET A 112 -4.12 14.52 -13.39
C MET A 112 -3.70 14.95 -14.11
N GLU A 113 -3.48 15.47 -14.13
CA GLU A 113 -3.04 15.87 -14.83
C GLU A 113 -2.17 15.67 -15.36
N ILE A 114 -2.22 15.65 -15.48
CA ILE A 114 -1.34 15.49 -15.96
C ILE A 114 -0.98 14.96 -16.63
N ARG A 115 -1.03 14.89 -16.89
CA ARG A 115 -0.48 14.40 -17.51
C ARG A 115 -0.72 14.14 -18.26
N ALA A 116 -0.93 14.56 -17.99
CA ALA A 116 -0.65 14.50 -18.60
C ALA A 116 -0.46 14.43 -19.12
N GLY A 117 -0.68 14.66 -19.12
CA GLY A 117 -0.04 14.69 -19.58
C GLY A 117 0.11 14.54 -19.72
N ALA A 118 -0.13 14.83 -19.74
CA ALA A 118 0.50 14.74 -19.96
C ALA A 118 0.67 14.56 -20.12
N GLY A 119 0.38 14.72 -20.12
CA GLY A 119 0.98 14.64 -20.44
C GLY A 119 1.07 14.64 -20.49
N GLY A 120 0.86 14.82 -20.55
CA GLY A 120 1.37 14.86 -20.71
C GLY A 120 1.48 14.92 -20.67
N ASP A 121 1.42 15.13 -20.81
CA ASP A 121 1.84 15.17 -20.96
C ASP A 121 2.04 15.06 -21.01
N GLU A 122 1.95 15.26 -20.97
CA GLU A 122 2.41 15.19 -21.20
C GLU A 122 2.61 15.11 -21.45
#